data_55efb48efd0b803b86abe369fcaf730f
#
_entry.id   55efb48efd0b803b86abe369fcaf730f
#
_cell.length_a   1.000
_cell.length_b   1.000
_cell.length_c   1.000
_cell.angle_alpha   90.00
_cell.angle_beta   90.00
_cell.angle_gamma   90.00
#
_symmetry.space_group_name_H-M   'P 1'
#
loop_
_entity.id
_entity.type
_entity.pdbx_description
1 polymer ?
#
loop_
_entity_poly.entity_id
_entity_poly.type
_entity_poly.pdbx_seq_one_letter_code
_entity_poly.pdbx_strand_id
1 'polypeptide(L)'
;NAGKQTFALTTLSISAGEVPADQVDLHHLLPIAAITASSWDEKWHPRGALSTGHDVGWMPDLASEGSVHITASFGKPLAPADARFLTAQVNFSRGGNLMARRMEFFAITGNDDGTDLPASIVAVLGKERAQRSPEEMLSLANYFAAHSEAMAPVRYDLANARDLAA
;
A
#
# COMPACT_ATOMS: atom_id res chain seq x y z
N ASN A 1 16.35 -13.65 -21.15
CA ASN A 1 15.64 -12.73 -20.24
C ASN A 1 14.41 -13.46 -19.71
N ALA A 2 14.54 -14.14 -18.57
CA ALA A 2 13.38 -14.54 -17.81
C ALA A 2 12.75 -13.23 -17.34
N GLY A 3 11.67 -12.80 -18.00
CA GLY A 3 10.92 -11.62 -17.61
C GLY A 3 10.53 -11.78 -16.14
N LYS A 4 10.82 -10.78 -15.34
CA LYS A 4 10.40 -10.74 -13.93
C LYS A 4 8.90 -10.95 -13.92
N GLN A 5 8.46 -12.08 -13.37
CA GLN A 5 7.04 -12.43 -13.30
C GLN A 5 6.45 -11.69 -12.10
N THR A 6 5.49 -10.80 -12.33
CA THR A 6 4.86 -9.97 -11.30
C THR A 6 3.36 -10.14 -11.30
N PHE A 7 2.73 -9.92 -10.18
CA PHE A 7 1.28 -9.78 -10.08
C PHE A 7 0.94 -8.33 -9.74
N ALA A 8 -0.22 -7.86 -10.17
CA ALA A 8 -0.77 -6.60 -9.71
C ALA A 8 -2.08 -6.83 -8.98
N LEU A 9 -2.19 -6.27 -7.78
CA LEU A 9 -3.46 -6.14 -7.08
C LEU A 9 -4.22 -4.96 -7.69
N THR A 10 -5.23 -5.24 -8.46
CA THR A 10 -5.95 -4.21 -9.22
C THR A 10 -7.21 -3.71 -8.55
N THR A 11 -7.71 -4.46 -7.57
CA THR A 11 -8.84 -3.99 -6.76
C THR A 11 -8.68 -4.50 -5.34
N LEU A 12 -8.82 -3.57 -4.40
CA LEU A 12 -9.01 -3.86 -2.98
C LEU A 12 -10.28 -3.15 -2.53
N SER A 13 -11.24 -3.90 -2.06
CA SER A 13 -12.41 -3.36 -1.39
C SER A 13 -12.66 -4.08 -0.07
N ILE A 14 -13.16 -3.35 0.90
CA ILE A 14 -13.47 -3.89 2.21
C ILE A 14 -14.92 -3.53 2.52
N SER A 15 -15.68 -4.51 2.96
CA SER A 15 -17.06 -4.32 3.41
C SER A 15 -17.23 -4.82 4.84
N ALA A 16 -18.18 -4.23 5.54
CA ALA A 16 -18.60 -4.62 6.87
C ALA A 16 -20.05 -5.09 6.83
N GLY A 17 -20.39 -6.10 7.62
CA GLY A 17 -21.77 -6.62 7.65
C GLY A 17 -22.02 -7.61 8.79
N GLU A 18 -23.30 -7.95 8.94
CA GLU A 18 -23.79 -8.91 9.93
C GLU A 18 -23.76 -10.36 9.41
N VAL A 19 -23.51 -10.54 8.12
CA VAL A 19 -23.55 -11.85 7.44
C VAL A 19 -22.16 -12.25 6.92
N PRO A 20 -21.89 -13.56 6.79
CA PRO A 20 -20.65 -14.07 6.20
C PRO A 20 -20.44 -13.64 4.74
N ALA A 21 -19.22 -13.81 4.25
CA ALA A 21 -18.76 -13.35 2.94
C ALA A 21 -19.54 -13.92 1.74
N ASP A 22 -20.16 -15.08 1.87
CA ASP A 22 -20.99 -15.70 0.84
C ASP A 22 -22.36 -15.01 0.65
N GLN A 23 -22.72 -14.12 1.56
CA GLN A 23 -23.97 -13.34 1.56
C GLN A 23 -23.70 -11.83 1.61
N VAL A 24 -22.54 -11.40 1.13
CA VAL A 24 -22.11 -9.99 1.23
C VAL A 24 -23.04 -9.08 0.44
N ASP A 25 -23.66 -8.16 1.14
CA ASP A 25 -24.30 -7.01 0.55
C ASP A 25 -23.25 -5.92 0.25
N LEU A 26 -22.97 -5.70 -1.04
CA LEU A 26 -22.02 -4.71 -1.51
C LEU A 26 -22.38 -3.26 -1.12
N HIS A 27 -23.58 -3.04 -0.60
CA HIS A 27 -24.01 -1.72 -0.12
C HIS A 27 -23.30 -1.24 1.16
N HIS A 28 -22.58 -2.14 1.85
CA HIS A 28 -21.84 -1.81 3.07
C HIS A 28 -20.33 -1.68 2.84
N LEU A 29 -19.92 -1.21 1.66
CA LEU A 29 -18.52 -0.90 1.40
C LEU A 29 -18.00 0.17 2.37
N LEU A 30 -16.87 -0.13 2.99
CA LEU A 30 -16.16 0.80 3.86
C LEU A 30 -15.27 1.72 3.02
N PRO A 31 -15.40 3.04 3.17
CA PRO A 31 -14.51 3.97 2.48
C PRO A 31 -13.09 3.85 3.06
N ILE A 32 -12.14 3.48 2.20
CA ILE A 32 -10.73 3.48 2.53
C ILE A 32 -10.23 4.92 2.41
N ALA A 33 -9.80 5.51 3.52
CA ALA A 33 -9.32 6.88 3.58
C ALA A 33 -7.85 7.01 3.17
N ALA A 34 -7.04 6.01 3.54
CA ALA A 34 -5.64 5.96 3.16
C ALA A 34 -5.22 4.52 2.86
N ILE A 35 -4.21 4.37 2.00
CA ILE A 35 -3.61 3.10 1.66
C ILE A 35 -2.10 3.29 1.53
N THR A 36 -1.34 2.43 2.19
CA THR A 36 0.12 2.40 2.16
C THR A 36 0.61 0.99 1.86
N ALA A 37 1.85 0.84 1.49
CA ALA A 37 2.48 -0.47 1.32
C ALA A 37 3.95 -0.44 1.73
N SER A 38 4.50 -1.57 2.12
CA SER A 38 5.91 -1.70 2.48
C SER A 38 6.85 -1.50 1.30
N SER A 39 6.40 -1.82 0.09
CA SER A 39 7.13 -1.55 -1.16
C SER A 39 6.16 -1.51 -2.35
N TRP A 40 6.60 -0.84 -3.44
CA TRP A 40 5.89 -0.87 -4.71
C TRP A 40 6.84 -0.54 -5.87
N ASP A 41 6.49 -1.03 -7.05
CA ASP A 41 7.08 -0.58 -8.30
C ASP A 41 6.68 0.88 -8.58
N GLU A 42 7.61 1.70 -9.07
CA GLU A 42 7.41 3.15 -9.24
C GLU A 42 6.13 3.52 -10.01
N LYS A 43 5.69 2.66 -10.95
CA LYS A 43 4.47 2.85 -11.75
C LYS A 43 3.20 2.30 -11.12
N TRP A 44 3.33 1.49 -10.05
CA TRP A 44 2.25 0.71 -9.46
C TRP A 44 2.03 1.05 -7.99
N HIS A 45 1.70 2.30 -7.75
CA HIS A 45 1.46 2.82 -6.41
C HIS A 45 0.26 2.15 -5.73
N PRO A 46 0.29 1.88 -4.40
CA PRO A 46 -0.79 1.21 -3.67
C PRO A 46 -2.18 1.78 -3.91
N ARG A 47 -2.30 3.09 -4.06
CA ARG A 47 -3.57 3.75 -4.34
C ARG A 47 -4.24 3.29 -5.63
N GLY A 48 -3.48 2.77 -6.58
CA GLY A 48 -4.01 2.16 -7.79
C GLY A 48 -4.94 0.97 -7.51
N ALA A 49 -4.75 0.27 -6.38
CA ALA A 49 -5.63 -0.82 -5.95
C ALA A 49 -7.04 -0.36 -5.51
N LEU A 50 -7.25 0.93 -5.31
CA LEU A 50 -8.56 1.52 -5.02
C LEU A 50 -9.29 2.02 -6.27
N SER A 51 -8.66 1.93 -7.43
CA SER A 51 -9.21 2.39 -8.70
C SER A 51 -9.91 1.25 -9.43
N THR A 52 -10.83 1.61 -10.33
CA THR A 52 -11.54 0.65 -11.20
C THR A 52 -10.95 0.55 -12.61
N GLY A 53 -9.78 1.18 -12.84
CA GLY A 53 -9.14 1.20 -14.16
C GLY A 53 -8.39 -0.10 -14.48
N HIS A 54 -8.26 -0.41 -15.76
CA HIS A 54 -7.60 -1.65 -16.22
C HIS A 54 -6.06 -1.61 -16.10
N ASP A 55 -5.47 -0.41 -16.09
CA ASP A 55 -4.01 -0.21 -16.09
C ASP A 55 -3.50 0.40 -14.79
N VAL A 56 -4.24 0.21 -13.72
CA VAL A 56 -3.91 0.68 -12.38
C VAL A 56 -3.93 -0.48 -11.39
N GLY A 57 -3.19 -0.35 -10.32
CA GLY A 57 -3.11 -1.38 -9.29
C GLY A 57 -1.89 -1.14 -8.41
N TRP A 58 -1.70 -2.00 -7.45
CA TRP A 58 -0.47 -2.08 -6.67
C TRP A 58 0.35 -3.30 -7.10
N MET A 59 1.62 -3.08 -7.33
CA MET A 59 2.59 -4.12 -7.60
C MET A 59 3.77 -3.94 -6.67
N PRO A 60 4.15 -4.95 -5.88
CA PRO A 60 5.33 -4.84 -5.04
C PRO A 60 6.59 -4.70 -5.89
N ASP A 61 7.58 -3.96 -5.41
CA ASP A 61 8.90 -3.97 -5.99
C ASP A 61 9.53 -5.37 -5.80
N LEU A 62 9.92 -5.99 -6.90
CA LEU A 62 10.54 -7.32 -6.92
C LEU A 62 11.96 -7.37 -6.38
N ALA A 63 12.59 -6.22 -6.17
CA ALA A 63 13.85 -6.13 -5.47
C ALA A 63 13.67 -6.26 -3.95
N SER A 64 12.43 -6.15 -3.45
CA SER A 64 12.14 -6.34 -2.03
C SER A 64 12.26 -7.80 -1.66
N GLU A 65 13.12 -8.09 -0.71
CA GLU A 65 13.24 -9.42 -0.12
C GLU A 65 12.21 -9.61 0.99
N GLY A 66 11.63 -10.81 1.08
CA GLY A 66 10.71 -11.19 2.15
C GLY A 66 9.23 -10.95 1.83
N SER A 67 8.44 -10.77 2.88
CA SER A 67 7.02 -10.50 2.76
C SER A 67 6.77 -9.02 2.49
N VAL A 68 5.82 -8.74 1.62
CA VAL A 68 5.34 -7.38 1.37
C VAL A 68 3.91 -7.26 1.90
N HIS A 69 3.56 -6.07 2.36
CA HIS A 69 2.22 -5.82 2.88
C HIS A 69 1.65 -4.52 2.33
N ILE A 70 0.34 -4.46 2.35
CA ILE A 70 -0.46 -3.28 2.03
C ILE A 70 -1.38 -3.02 3.23
N THR A 71 -1.44 -1.77 3.66
CA THR A 71 -2.28 -1.34 4.78
C THR A 71 -3.35 -0.40 4.28
N ALA A 72 -4.61 -0.72 4.57
CA ALA A 72 -5.76 0.13 4.29
C ALA A 72 -6.29 0.70 5.61
N SER A 73 -6.40 2.02 5.68
CA SER A 73 -6.93 2.73 6.84
C SER A 73 -8.30 3.30 6.55
N PHE A 74 -9.21 3.20 7.50
CA PHE A 74 -10.54 3.80 7.41
C PHE A 74 -10.52 5.21 7.98
N GLY A 75 -11.39 6.09 7.47
CA GLY A 75 -11.50 7.47 7.95
C GLY A 75 -12.04 7.59 9.38
N LYS A 76 -12.65 6.52 9.88
CA LYS A 76 -13.11 6.40 11.27
C LYS A 76 -12.84 4.98 11.75
N PRO A 77 -12.45 4.80 13.02
CA PRO A 77 -12.37 3.48 13.60
C PRO A 77 -13.73 2.76 13.51
N LEU A 78 -13.70 1.48 13.19
CA LEU A 78 -14.88 0.62 13.28
C LEU A 78 -15.08 0.21 14.72
N ALA A 79 -16.25 0.46 15.28
CA ALA A 79 -16.60 -0.12 16.56
C ALA A 79 -17.00 -1.60 16.37
N PRO A 80 -16.77 -2.47 17.37
CA PRO A 80 -17.19 -3.87 17.30
C PRO A 80 -18.68 -4.08 17.04
N ALA A 81 -19.50 -3.08 17.38
CA ALA A 81 -20.94 -3.08 17.13
C ALA A 81 -21.30 -2.74 15.67
N ASP A 82 -20.37 -2.17 14.89
CA ASP A 82 -20.66 -1.74 13.52
C ASP A 82 -20.52 -2.87 12.51
N ALA A 83 -19.81 -3.95 12.87
CA ALA A 83 -19.62 -5.07 11.99
C ALA A 83 -19.28 -6.35 12.74
N ARG A 84 -20.03 -7.41 12.45
CA ARG A 84 -19.71 -8.76 12.91
C ARG A 84 -18.69 -9.44 12.02
N PHE A 85 -18.71 -9.09 10.73
CA PHE A 85 -17.79 -9.63 9.72
C PHE A 85 -17.16 -8.48 8.93
N LEU A 86 -15.87 -8.61 8.66
CA LEU A 86 -15.16 -7.82 7.67
C LEU A 86 -14.82 -8.72 6.49
N THR A 87 -15.16 -8.28 5.30
CA THR A 87 -14.86 -9.00 4.06
C THR A 87 -13.93 -8.15 3.22
N ALA A 88 -12.75 -8.69 2.92
CA ALA A 88 -11.82 -8.09 1.97
C ALA A 88 -11.94 -8.81 0.63
N GLN A 89 -12.24 -8.06 -0.42
CA GLN A 89 -12.20 -8.53 -1.80
C GLN A 89 -10.94 -8.01 -2.47
N VAL A 90 -10.16 -8.94 -3.02
CA VAL A 90 -8.91 -8.67 -3.72
C VAL A 90 -8.97 -9.25 -5.12
N ASN A 91 -8.65 -8.45 -6.14
CA ASN A 91 -8.59 -8.89 -7.52
C ASN A 91 -7.18 -8.71 -8.08
N PHE A 92 -6.70 -9.73 -8.78
CA PHE A 92 -5.44 -9.73 -9.49
C PHE A 92 -5.72 -9.86 -10.99
N SER A 93 -5.45 -8.84 -11.78
CA SER A 93 -5.79 -8.86 -13.21
C SER A 93 -4.57 -8.78 -14.14
N ARG A 94 -3.38 -8.59 -13.60
CA ARG A 94 -2.13 -8.62 -14.37
C ARG A 94 -1.19 -9.70 -13.85
N GLY A 95 -0.34 -10.20 -14.75
CA GLY A 95 0.66 -11.22 -14.45
C GLY A 95 0.31 -12.62 -15.00
N GLY A 96 -0.66 -12.72 -15.89
CA GLY A 96 -1.12 -14.00 -16.40
C GLY A 96 -1.75 -14.82 -15.27
N ASN A 97 -1.23 -16.01 -14.99
CA ASN A 97 -1.71 -16.87 -13.89
C ASN A 97 -0.95 -16.63 -12.57
N LEU A 98 -0.26 -15.49 -12.41
CA LEU A 98 0.51 -15.23 -11.22
C LEU A 98 -0.37 -14.61 -10.15
N MET A 99 -0.31 -15.21 -8.98
CA MET A 99 -1.00 -14.77 -7.77
C MET A 99 -0.01 -14.79 -6.61
N ALA A 100 -0.33 -14.05 -5.55
CA ALA A 100 0.39 -14.20 -4.30
C ALA A 100 0.31 -15.66 -3.83
N ARG A 101 1.46 -16.27 -3.55
CA ARG A 101 1.53 -17.66 -3.09
C ARG A 101 0.84 -17.86 -1.75
N ARG A 102 0.91 -16.84 -0.90
CA ARG A 102 0.31 -16.80 0.43
C ARG A 102 -0.15 -15.39 0.72
N MET A 103 -1.36 -15.25 1.21
CA MET A 103 -1.89 -13.99 1.74
C MET A 103 -2.36 -14.22 3.17
N GLU A 104 -2.09 -13.25 4.02
CA GLU A 104 -2.59 -13.19 5.38
C GLU A 104 -3.25 -11.84 5.58
N PHE A 105 -4.36 -11.82 6.31
CA PHE A 105 -5.10 -10.62 6.63
C PHE A 105 -5.01 -10.36 8.13
N PHE A 106 -4.70 -9.13 8.48
CA PHE A 106 -4.60 -8.69 9.87
C PHE A 106 -5.53 -7.50 10.07
N ALA A 107 -6.23 -7.48 11.20
CA ALA A 107 -6.92 -6.29 11.68
C ALA A 107 -6.00 -5.55 12.64
N ILE A 108 -5.73 -4.28 12.35
CA ILE A 108 -4.97 -3.41 13.23
C ILE A 108 -5.97 -2.69 14.13
N THR A 109 -5.82 -2.84 15.43
CA THR A 109 -6.67 -2.19 16.44
C THR A 109 -5.87 -1.17 17.21
N GLY A 110 -6.48 -0.06 17.57
CA GLY A 110 -5.83 1.04 18.28
C GLY A 110 -5.61 2.25 17.38
N ASN A 111 -4.81 3.19 17.84
CA ASN A 111 -4.38 4.31 17.01
C ASN A 111 -3.32 3.81 16.04
N ASP A 112 -3.50 4.10 14.77
CA ASP A 112 -2.42 4.03 13.80
C ASP A 112 -1.42 5.13 14.19
N ASP A 113 -0.37 4.74 14.87
CA ASP A 113 0.71 5.65 15.28
C ASP A 113 1.73 5.88 14.16
N GLY A 114 1.43 5.38 12.95
CA GLY A 114 2.29 5.51 11.78
C GLY A 114 3.58 4.68 11.87
N THR A 115 3.61 3.65 12.72
CA THR A 115 4.81 2.84 12.98
C THR A 115 5.20 1.87 11.87
N ASP A 116 4.59 1.94 10.70
CA ASP A 116 5.12 1.32 9.46
C ASP A 116 6.41 2.01 8.96
N LEU A 117 6.88 3.02 9.70
CA LEU A 117 8.14 3.66 9.39
C LEU A 117 9.31 2.74 9.74
N PRO A 118 10.32 2.60 8.87
CA PRO A 118 11.54 1.88 9.19
C PRO A 118 12.14 2.38 10.52
N ALA A 119 12.67 1.48 11.33
CA ALA A 119 13.22 1.82 12.63
C ALA A 119 14.30 2.94 12.56
N SER A 120 15.06 2.98 11.46
CA SER A 120 16.03 4.05 11.19
C SER A 120 15.37 5.40 11.00
N ILE A 121 14.22 5.47 10.34
CA ILE A 121 13.45 6.70 10.14
C ILE A 121 12.81 7.15 11.46
N VAL A 122 12.23 6.21 12.22
CA VAL A 122 11.68 6.49 13.56
C VAL A 122 12.75 7.07 14.49
N ALA A 123 13.95 6.48 14.50
CA ALA A 123 15.06 6.96 15.31
C ALA A 123 15.47 8.41 14.96
N VAL A 124 15.47 8.76 13.67
CA VAL A 124 15.77 10.12 13.23
C VAL A 124 14.64 11.09 13.55
N LEU A 125 13.38 10.67 13.39
CA LEU A 125 12.21 11.49 13.73
C LEU A 125 12.13 11.78 15.23
N GLY A 126 12.57 10.86 16.08
CA GLY A 126 12.66 11.05 17.53
C GLY A 126 13.67 12.10 17.99
N LYS A 127 14.59 12.55 17.12
CA LYS A 127 15.52 13.64 17.41
C LYS A 127 14.88 14.99 17.12
N GLU A 128 15.24 15.99 17.94
CA GLU A 128 14.93 17.39 17.59
C GLU A 128 15.57 17.76 16.24
N ARG A 129 14.89 18.59 15.47
CA ARG A 129 15.36 18.96 14.12
C ARG A 129 16.79 19.52 14.11
N ALA A 130 17.14 20.31 15.12
CA ALA A 130 18.48 20.91 15.24
C ALA A 130 19.59 19.89 15.57
N GLN A 131 19.22 18.70 16.02
CA GLN A 131 20.15 17.62 16.38
C GLN A 131 20.33 16.59 15.28
N ARG A 132 19.58 16.71 14.18
CA ARG A 132 19.68 15.80 13.03
C ARG A 132 20.88 16.17 12.16
N SER A 133 21.68 15.18 11.81
CA SER A 133 22.80 15.40 10.88
C SER A 133 22.30 15.63 9.45
N PRO A 134 23.15 16.20 8.55
CA PRO A 134 22.81 16.35 7.15
C PRO A 134 22.44 15.02 6.48
N GLU A 135 23.13 13.92 6.82
CA GLU A 135 22.87 12.58 6.30
C GLU A 135 21.51 12.06 6.77
N GLU A 136 21.16 12.30 8.03
CA GLU A 136 19.85 11.94 8.58
C GLU A 136 18.71 12.72 7.90
N MET A 137 18.93 14.03 7.66
CA MET A 137 17.98 14.85 6.92
C MET A 137 17.81 14.39 5.47
N LEU A 138 18.90 13.99 4.82
CA LEU A 138 18.86 13.41 3.47
C LEU A 138 18.11 12.07 3.47
N SER A 139 18.33 11.21 4.48
CA SER A 139 17.61 9.94 4.63
C SER A 139 16.11 10.16 4.78
N LEU A 140 15.68 11.13 5.60
CA LEU A 140 14.28 11.52 5.71
C LEU A 140 13.73 12.02 4.38
N ALA A 141 14.46 12.93 3.70
CA ALA A 141 14.02 13.48 2.43
C ALA A 141 13.84 12.38 1.36
N ASN A 142 14.77 11.45 1.26
CA ASN A 142 14.70 10.32 0.34
C ASN A 142 13.53 9.39 0.69
N TYR A 143 13.34 9.10 1.97
CA TYR A 143 12.20 8.30 2.42
C TYR A 143 10.88 8.97 2.04
N PHE A 144 10.70 10.26 2.34
CA PHE A 144 9.49 10.99 1.97
C PHE A 144 9.30 11.11 0.46
N ALA A 145 10.38 11.35 -0.30
CA ALA A 145 10.29 11.39 -1.76
C ALA A 145 9.83 10.05 -2.34
N ALA A 146 10.29 8.93 -1.77
CA ALA A 146 9.90 7.61 -2.20
C ALA A 146 8.45 7.24 -1.79
N HIS A 147 7.94 7.73 -0.66
CA HIS A 147 6.70 7.24 -0.04
C HIS A 147 5.57 8.28 -0.02
N SER A 148 5.88 9.57 -0.17
CA SER A 148 4.87 10.63 -0.16
C SER A 148 3.97 10.56 -1.40
N GLU A 149 2.67 10.63 -1.18
CA GLU A 149 1.68 10.70 -2.25
C GLU A 149 1.85 11.96 -3.11
N ALA A 150 2.22 13.08 -2.49
CA ALA A 150 2.49 14.34 -3.21
C ALA A 150 3.63 14.22 -4.24
N MET A 151 4.54 13.26 -4.05
CA MET A 151 5.65 13.00 -4.96
C MET A 151 5.34 11.92 -6.01
N ALA A 152 4.16 11.31 -5.99
CA ALA A 152 3.79 10.26 -6.93
C ALA A 152 3.87 10.71 -8.41
N PRO A 153 3.40 11.91 -8.82
CA PRO A 153 3.56 12.37 -10.20
C PRO A 153 5.03 12.46 -10.63
N VAL A 154 5.89 13.00 -9.74
CA VAL A 154 7.33 13.18 -10.02
C VAL A 154 8.03 11.82 -10.19
N ARG A 155 7.69 10.84 -9.35
CA ARG A 155 8.21 9.47 -9.48
C ARG A 155 7.79 8.82 -10.78
N TYR A 156 6.52 9.00 -11.17
CA TYR A 156 5.99 8.48 -12.42
C TYR A 156 6.71 9.07 -13.64
N ASP A 157 6.91 10.39 -13.66
CA ASP A 157 7.62 11.08 -14.75
C ASP A 157 9.08 10.65 -14.82
N LEU A 158 9.74 10.47 -13.67
CA LEU A 158 11.12 9.99 -13.60
C LEU A 158 11.24 8.55 -14.13
N ALA A 159 10.33 7.66 -13.77
CA ALA A 159 10.31 6.30 -14.27
C ALA A 159 10.14 6.25 -15.79
N ASN A 160 9.20 7.05 -16.33
CA ASN A 160 9.00 7.16 -17.76
C ASN A 160 10.23 7.73 -18.49
N ALA A 161 10.87 8.74 -17.93
CA ALA A 161 12.10 9.31 -18.51
C ALA A 161 13.25 8.30 -18.54
N ARG A 162 13.39 7.47 -17.53
CA ARG A 162 14.40 6.39 -17.50
C ARG A 162 14.15 5.32 -18.56
N ASP A 163 12.88 4.93 -18.75
CA ASP A 163 12.50 3.94 -19.77
C ASP A 163 12.76 4.47 -21.21
N LEU A 164 12.66 5.78 -21.43
CA LEU A 164 12.94 6.40 -22.72
C LEU A 164 14.45 6.54 -22.98
N ALA A 165 15.27 6.48 -21.93
CA ALA A 165 16.73 6.63 -22.03
C ALA A 165 17.48 5.27 -22.12
N ALA A 166 16.78 4.17 -21.92
CA ALA A 166 17.31 2.80 -21.94
C ALA A 166 17.12 2.12 -23.29
#